data_b046903dfa71596697976e3a0169173f
#
_entry.id   b046903dfa71596697976e3a0169173f
#
_cell.length_a   1.000
_cell.length_b   1.000
_cell.length_c   1.000
_cell.angle_alpha   90.00
_cell.angle_beta   90.00
_cell.angle_gamma   90.00
#
_symmetry.space_group_name_H-M   'P 1'
#
loop_
_entity.id
_entity.type
_entity.pdbx_description
1 polymer ?
#
loop_
_entity_poly.entity_id
_entity_poly.type
_entity_poly.pdbx_seq_one_letter_code
_entity_poly.pdbx_strand_id
1 'polypeptide(L)'
;MISYGELIRQIRQSKKISQKEVYTGVISKSYAIEFEKGTHAISSLLLEKIVAKLMVSMEEFFLMYHQEELPEKEDFWEAYARTCKTDEASAWESLYQKISLEKGKVNQVKSAAIKLELDHIKGKQVADKKAVQILENYLIEAVFWTLQDIFLFTRMMHYLPLKSRVPFYYKLKSRVPFYYKLLNTLDRYRHFERGRSILQSALASIMDDFIEKNEIEYMELMIKSLEKISEDCDGTYSKILCMYYRGIVRWGEGEEREGGEEIEQAVAILRALGYENKAIEYETMYREFARKNNDIKMME
;
A
#
# COMPACT_ATOMS: atom_id res chain seq x y z
N MET A 1 -9.85 5.64 29.06
CA MET A 1 -9.47 4.60 28.07
C MET A 1 -10.27 3.35 28.44
N ILE A 2 -11.15 2.92 27.54
CA ILE A 2 -11.92 1.69 27.75
C ILE A 2 -10.99 0.48 27.63
N SER A 3 -11.18 -0.55 28.45
CA SER A 3 -10.42 -1.81 28.32
C SER A 3 -11.07 -2.74 27.28
N TYR A 4 -10.31 -3.71 26.77
CA TYR A 4 -10.88 -4.76 25.90
C TYR A 4 -12.06 -5.48 26.56
N GLY A 5 -11.99 -5.71 27.87
CA GLY A 5 -13.07 -6.36 28.61
C GLY A 5 -14.34 -5.54 28.68
N GLU A 6 -14.21 -4.22 28.90
CA GLU A 6 -15.35 -3.30 28.92
C GLU A 6 -16.01 -3.22 27.54
N LEU A 7 -15.22 -3.14 26.44
CA LEU A 7 -15.75 -3.16 25.08
C LEU A 7 -16.48 -4.50 24.78
N ILE A 8 -15.87 -5.62 25.13
CA ILE A 8 -16.52 -6.96 25.01
C ILE A 8 -17.85 -6.98 25.76
N ARG A 9 -17.89 -6.44 26.99
CA ARG A 9 -19.13 -6.34 27.77
C ARG A 9 -20.18 -5.50 27.05
N GLN A 10 -19.83 -4.35 26.50
CA GLN A 10 -20.74 -3.50 25.74
C GLN A 10 -21.32 -4.24 24.52
N ILE A 11 -20.45 -4.86 23.69
CA ILE A 11 -20.85 -5.64 22.52
C ILE A 11 -21.79 -6.79 22.93
N ARG A 12 -21.40 -7.55 23.95
CA ARG A 12 -22.21 -8.65 24.46
C ARG A 12 -23.59 -8.21 24.92
N GLN A 13 -23.64 -7.12 25.70
CA GLN A 13 -24.90 -6.58 26.21
C GLN A 13 -25.80 -6.04 25.10
N SER A 14 -25.24 -5.35 24.11
CA SER A 14 -25.98 -4.85 22.94
C SER A 14 -26.63 -5.99 22.15
N LYS A 15 -25.94 -7.13 22.05
CA LYS A 15 -26.44 -8.36 21.38
C LYS A 15 -27.28 -9.25 22.30
N LYS A 16 -27.49 -8.88 23.59
CA LYS A 16 -28.22 -9.65 24.60
C LYS A 16 -27.68 -11.08 24.80
N ILE A 17 -26.37 -11.27 24.60
CA ILE A 17 -25.67 -12.55 24.77
C ILE A 17 -25.21 -12.66 26.24
N SER A 18 -25.43 -13.82 26.89
CA SER A 18 -25.02 -14.03 28.28
C SER A 18 -23.50 -14.22 28.41
N GLN A 19 -22.93 -13.92 29.58
CA GLN A 19 -21.52 -14.24 29.87
C GLN A 19 -21.23 -15.75 29.72
N LYS A 20 -22.18 -16.60 30.10
CA LYS A 20 -22.04 -18.05 29.97
C LYS A 20 -21.83 -18.46 28.51
N GLU A 21 -22.59 -17.90 27.57
CA GLU A 21 -22.48 -18.24 26.15
C GLU A 21 -21.12 -17.80 25.57
N VAL A 22 -20.64 -16.62 25.95
CA VAL A 22 -19.38 -16.08 25.43
C VAL A 22 -18.18 -16.81 26.03
N TYR A 23 -18.16 -17.03 27.36
CA TYR A 23 -16.92 -17.44 28.03
C TYR A 23 -16.80 -18.93 28.30
N THR A 24 -17.90 -19.72 28.22
CA THR A 24 -17.81 -21.16 28.42
C THR A 24 -16.84 -21.84 27.44
N GLY A 25 -15.87 -22.57 27.98
CA GLY A 25 -14.83 -23.25 27.19
C GLY A 25 -13.69 -22.34 26.77
N VAL A 26 -13.66 -21.05 27.17
CA VAL A 26 -12.59 -20.12 26.90
C VAL A 26 -11.87 -19.69 28.17
N ILE A 27 -12.60 -19.14 29.15
CA ILE A 27 -12.08 -18.73 30.47
C ILE A 27 -13.09 -19.07 31.58
N SER A 28 -12.62 -19.03 32.83
CA SER A 28 -13.48 -19.26 33.98
C SER A 28 -14.46 -18.10 34.21
N LYS A 29 -15.59 -18.38 34.88
CA LYS A 29 -16.59 -17.35 35.19
C LYS A 29 -16.03 -16.20 36.03
N SER A 30 -15.21 -16.49 37.02
CA SER A 30 -14.56 -15.43 37.84
C SER A 30 -13.64 -14.57 37.02
N TYR A 31 -12.83 -15.18 36.13
CA TYR A 31 -11.95 -14.45 35.25
C TYR A 31 -12.72 -13.56 34.26
N ALA A 32 -13.83 -14.05 33.71
CA ALA A 32 -14.68 -13.29 32.80
C ALA A 32 -15.24 -12.02 33.46
N ILE A 33 -15.65 -12.14 34.74
CA ILE A 33 -16.16 -10.97 35.49
C ILE A 33 -15.09 -9.91 35.66
N GLU A 34 -13.87 -10.31 36.05
CA GLU A 34 -12.75 -9.38 36.27
C GLU A 34 -12.23 -8.82 34.92
N PHE A 35 -12.25 -9.62 33.86
CA PHE A 35 -11.94 -9.16 32.51
C PHE A 35 -12.92 -8.08 32.03
N GLU A 36 -14.24 -8.30 32.16
CA GLU A 36 -15.26 -7.32 31.78
C GLU A 36 -15.27 -6.05 32.65
N LYS A 37 -14.64 -6.07 33.82
CA LYS A 37 -14.37 -4.89 34.65
C LYS A 37 -13.12 -4.12 34.24
N GLY A 38 -12.32 -4.67 33.31
CA GLY A 38 -11.05 -4.08 32.90
C GLY A 38 -9.89 -4.32 33.86
N THR A 39 -10.07 -5.15 34.90
CA THR A 39 -9.02 -5.42 35.90
C THR A 39 -8.04 -6.51 35.50
N HIS A 40 -8.38 -7.33 34.51
CA HIS A 40 -7.56 -8.42 33.99
C HIS A 40 -7.35 -8.29 32.49
N ALA A 41 -6.10 -8.54 32.06
CA ALA A 41 -5.74 -8.63 30.65
C ALA A 41 -5.98 -10.06 30.13
N ILE A 42 -6.18 -10.21 28.83
CA ILE A 42 -6.38 -11.51 28.18
C ILE A 42 -5.35 -11.68 27.04
N SER A 43 -4.96 -12.92 26.73
CA SER A 43 -4.11 -13.18 25.59
C SER A 43 -4.87 -12.96 24.27
N SER A 44 -4.17 -12.60 23.19
CA SER A 44 -4.76 -12.40 21.86
C SER A 44 -5.52 -13.64 21.36
N LEU A 45 -5.00 -14.85 21.63
CA LEU A 45 -5.63 -16.12 21.26
C LEU A 45 -7.00 -16.31 21.94
N LEU A 46 -7.13 -15.94 23.21
CA LEU A 46 -8.38 -16.02 23.94
C LEU A 46 -9.33 -14.90 23.53
N LEU A 47 -8.80 -13.70 23.24
CA LEU A 47 -9.59 -12.58 22.72
C LEU A 47 -10.24 -12.95 21.39
N GLU A 48 -9.48 -13.53 20.45
CA GLU A 48 -9.99 -14.01 19.16
C GLU A 48 -11.18 -14.96 19.32
N LYS A 49 -11.06 -15.95 20.22
CA LYS A 49 -12.14 -16.89 20.52
C LYS A 49 -13.39 -16.22 21.09
N ILE A 50 -13.22 -15.20 21.94
CA ILE A 50 -14.32 -14.44 22.55
C ILE A 50 -15.02 -13.59 21.49
N VAL A 51 -14.25 -12.86 20.71
CA VAL A 51 -14.75 -11.98 19.65
C VAL A 51 -15.53 -12.77 18.60
N ALA A 52 -15.01 -13.95 18.19
CA ALA A 52 -15.70 -14.85 17.26
C ALA A 52 -17.09 -15.31 17.78
N LYS A 53 -17.21 -15.60 19.10
CA LYS A 53 -18.51 -15.96 19.71
C LYS A 53 -19.51 -14.81 19.75
N LEU A 54 -19.04 -13.58 19.62
CA LEU A 54 -19.88 -12.39 19.50
C LEU A 54 -20.25 -12.07 18.05
N MET A 55 -19.84 -12.89 17.07
CA MET A 55 -20.02 -12.64 15.64
C MET A 55 -19.43 -11.28 15.23
N VAL A 56 -18.22 -11.00 15.69
CA VAL A 56 -17.43 -9.82 15.37
C VAL A 56 -16.09 -10.30 14.86
N SER A 57 -15.54 -9.67 13.82
CA SER A 57 -14.17 -9.94 13.39
C SER A 57 -13.16 -9.23 14.31
N MET A 58 -11.91 -9.72 14.35
CA MET A 58 -10.86 -9.02 15.10
C MET A 58 -10.59 -7.62 14.54
N GLU A 59 -10.71 -7.46 13.22
CA GLU A 59 -10.55 -6.16 12.56
C GLU A 59 -11.65 -5.18 13.00
N GLU A 60 -12.91 -5.61 12.99
CA GLU A 60 -14.05 -4.82 13.47
C GLU A 60 -13.92 -4.49 14.96
N PHE A 61 -13.48 -5.46 15.78
CA PHE A 61 -13.23 -5.24 17.21
C PHE A 61 -12.19 -4.15 17.44
N PHE A 62 -11.06 -4.20 16.75
CA PHE A 62 -10.03 -3.16 16.88
C PHE A 62 -10.47 -1.82 16.31
N LEU A 63 -11.27 -1.80 15.25
CA LEU A 63 -11.88 -0.58 14.75
C LEU A 63 -12.76 0.08 15.81
N MET A 64 -13.66 -0.68 16.46
CA MET A 64 -14.51 -0.17 17.54
C MET A 64 -13.67 0.31 18.72
N TYR A 65 -12.65 -0.45 19.10
CA TYR A 65 -11.77 -0.11 20.21
C TYR A 65 -11.05 1.23 19.99
N HIS A 66 -10.49 1.43 18.80
CA HIS A 66 -9.78 2.67 18.46
C HIS A 66 -10.71 3.85 18.18
N GLN A 67 -11.98 3.63 17.84
CA GLN A 67 -12.96 4.72 17.70
C GLN A 67 -13.33 5.35 19.05
N GLU A 68 -13.27 4.60 20.14
CA GLU A 68 -13.48 5.11 21.49
C GLU A 68 -12.22 5.73 22.11
N GLU A 69 -11.05 5.46 21.56
CA GLU A 69 -9.82 6.16 21.88
C GLU A 69 -9.68 7.38 20.99
N LEU A 70 -9.84 8.58 21.55
CA LEU A 70 -9.40 9.81 20.90
C LEU A 70 -7.93 9.63 20.45
N PRO A 71 -7.55 10.06 19.22
CA PRO A 71 -6.28 9.71 18.61
C PRO A 71 -5.08 10.42 19.24
N GLU A 72 -4.73 10.05 20.48
CA GLU A 72 -3.49 10.56 21.11
C GLU A 72 -2.22 9.87 20.56
N LYS A 73 -2.34 8.73 19.90
CA LYS A 73 -1.22 8.03 19.23
C LYS A 73 -1.62 7.59 17.84
N GLU A 74 -1.64 8.55 16.95
CA GLU A 74 -1.70 8.23 15.52
C GLU A 74 -0.50 7.35 15.14
N ASP A 75 -0.77 6.22 14.46
CA ASP A 75 0.30 5.38 13.92
C ASP A 75 1.13 6.19 12.89
N PHE A 76 2.44 5.94 12.91
CA PHE A 76 3.37 6.62 11.99
C PHE A 76 2.91 6.56 10.53
N TRP A 77 2.43 5.39 10.08
CA TRP A 77 2.05 5.22 8.68
C TRP A 77 0.75 5.95 8.33
N GLU A 78 -0.16 6.11 9.28
CA GLU A 78 -1.36 6.93 9.12
C GLU A 78 -0.99 8.42 9.03
N ALA A 79 -0.12 8.88 9.94
CA ALA A 79 0.42 10.24 9.91
C ALA A 79 1.16 10.51 8.59
N TYR A 80 2.02 9.58 8.17
CA TYR A 80 2.75 9.68 6.92
C TYR A 80 1.80 9.75 5.71
N ALA A 81 0.83 8.82 5.61
CA ALA A 81 -0.14 8.77 4.51
C ALA A 81 -1.03 10.03 4.46
N ARG A 82 -1.39 10.60 5.61
CA ARG A 82 -2.11 11.87 5.69
C ARG A 82 -1.24 13.02 5.20
N THR A 83 0.01 13.08 5.64
CA THR A 83 0.97 14.12 5.25
C THR A 83 1.28 14.08 3.75
N CYS A 84 1.28 12.88 3.13
CA CYS A 84 1.38 12.73 1.67
C CYS A 84 0.26 13.43 0.87
N LYS A 85 -0.88 13.74 1.51
CA LYS A 85 -2.00 14.45 0.85
C LYS A 85 -1.88 15.96 0.94
N THR A 86 -0.88 16.44 1.67
CA THR A 86 -0.60 17.87 1.85
C THR A 86 0.76 18.19 1.22
N ASP A 87 0.84 19.29 0.48
CA ASP A 87 2.12 19.79 -0.05
C ASP A 87 2.83 20.71 0.96
N GLU A 88 2.52 20.57 2.26
CA GLU A 88 3.02 21.43 3.31
C GLU A 88 4.32 20.88 3.92
N ALA A 89 5.44 21.54 3.67
CA ALA A 89 6.72 21.18 4.26
C ALA A 89 6.71 21.19 5.80
N SER A 90 5.90 22.06 6.43
CA SER A 90 5.74 22.15 7.90
C SER A 90 5.20 20.89 8.53
N ALA A 91 4.26 20.20 7.88
CA ALA A 91 3.70 18.94 8.35
C ALA A 91 4.75 17.82 8.35
N TRP A 92 5.55 17.76 7.28
CA TRP A 92 6.68 16.83 7.18
C TRP A 92 7.79 17.12 8.19
N GLU A 93 8.11 18.40 8.43
CA GLU A 93 9.09 18.79 9.45
C GLU A 93 8.64 18.39 10.85
N SER A 94 7.37 18.57 11.19
CA SER A 94 6.79 18.14 12.46
C SER A 94 6.89 16.62 12.65
N LEU A 95 6.56 15.84 11.59
CA LEU A 95 6.68 14.39 11.61
C LEU A 95 8.14 13.95 11.76
N TYR A 96 9.06 14.61 11.05
CA TYR A 96 10.50 14.34 11.16
C TYR A 96 11.03 14.56 12.57
N GLN A 97 10.67 15.67 13.22
CA GLN A 97 11.10 15.97 14.58
C GLN A 97 10.67 14.90 15.58
N LYS A 98 9.43 14.41 15.49
CA LYS A 98 8.93 13.33 16.35
C LYS A 98 9.76 12.04 16.22
N ILE A 99 10.08 11.65 14.98
CA ILE A 99 10.74 10.36 14.70
C ILE A 99 12.25 10.43 14.89
N SER A 100 12.89 11.55 14.57
CA SER A 100 14.36 11.70 14.62
C SER A 100 14.92 11.63 16.05
N LEU A 101 14.10 11.84 17.06
CA LEU A 101 14.48 11.71 18.47
C LEU A 101 14.58 10.26 18.94
N GLU A 102 13.94 9.34 18.24
CA GLU A 102 13.90 7.94 18.59
C GLU A 102 15.05 7.17 17.94
N LYS A 103 15.72 6.29 18.71
CA LYS A 103 16.81 5.44 18.21
C LYS A 103 16.29 4.13 17.64
N GLY A 104 17.03 3.55 16.70
CA GLY A 104 16.77 2.22 16.17
C GLY A 104 16.67 2.19 14.64
N LYS A 105 16.83 0.99 14.03
CA LYS A 105 16.83 0.77 12.58
C LYS A 105 15.52 1.24 11.93
N VAL A 106 14.38 0.91 12.54
CA VAL A 106 13.06 1.28 12.03
C VAL A 106 12.89 2.80 11.95
N ASN A 107 13.32 3.52 13.01
CA ASN A 107 13.19 4.98 13.04
C ASN A 107 14.19 5.67 12.09
N GLN A 108 15.36 5.06 11.84
CA GLN A 108 16.26 5.51 10.77
C GLN A 108 15.61 5.39 9.39
N VAL A 109 14.90 4.29 9.11
CA VAL A 109 14.16 4.09 7.85
C VAL A 109 13.05 5.12 7.72
N LYS A 110 12.23 5.31 8.78
CA LYS A 110 11.17 6.32 8.81
C LYS A 110 11.71 7.73 8.57
N SER A 111 12.77 8.09 9.26
CA SER A 111 13.42 9.40 9.11
C SER A 111 14.00 9.61 7.71
N ALA A 112 14.59 8.57 7.12
CA ALA A 112 15.10 8.62 5.76
C ALA A 112 13.98 8.85 4.74
N ALA A 113 12.83 8.16 4.89
CA ALA A 113 11.67 8.34 4.04
C ALA A 113 11.12 9.77 4.13
N ILE A 114 10.90 10.30 5.33
CA ILE A 114 10.43 11.67 5.53
C ILE A 114 11.41 12.68 4.91
N LYS A 115 12.71 12.44 5.05
CA LYS A 115 13.73 13.34 4.52
C LYS A 115 13.68 13.45 2.99
N LEU A 116 13.45 12.34 2.30
CA LEU A 116 13.32 12.36 0.84
C LEU A 116 12.08 13.11 0.39
N GLU A 117 10.95 12.95 1.07
CA GLU A 117 9.74 13.73 0.79
C GLU A 117 9.95 15.22 1.04
N LEU A 118 10.60 15.58 2.14
CA LEU A 118 10.97 16.97 2.45
C LEU A 118 11.89 17.58 1.38
N ASP A 119 12.89 16.84 0.93
CA ASP A 119 13.83 17.30 -0.10
C ASP A 119 13.10 17.51 -1.43
N HIS A 120 12.13 16.66 -1.77
CA HIS A 120 11.28 16.79 -2.94
C HIS A 120 10.39 18.05 -2.87
N ILE A 121 9.65 18.23 -1.77
CA ILE A 121 8.76 19.40 -1.57
C ILE A 121 9.56 20.71 -1.56
N LYS A 122 10.79 20.69 -1.03
CA LYS A 122 11.69 21.86 -1.05
C LYS A 122 12.38 22.09 -2.40
N GLY A 123 12.02 21.32 -3.43
CA GLY A 123 12.53 21.48 -4.79
C GLY A 123 14.02 21.12 -4.96
N LYS A 124 14.56 20.26 -4.08
CA LYS A 124 15.93 19.79 -4.23
C LYS A 124 16.05 18.87 -5.44
N GLN A 125 16.94 19.20 -6.36
CA GLN A 125 17.16 18.42 -7.58
C GLN A 125 17.88 17.08 -7.33
N VAL A 126 18.59 16.95 -6.21
CA VAL A 126 19.36 15.74 -5.89
C VAL A 126 18.91 15.19 -4.54
N ALA A 127 18.44 13.95 -4.52
CA ALA A 127 18.03 13.24 -3.33
C ALA A 127 19.22 13.03 -2.36
N ASP A 128 18.95 13.02 -1.07
CA ASP A 128 19.96 12.73 -0.04
C ASP A 128 20.47 11.29 -0.18
N LYS A 129 21.73 11.15 -0.60
CA LYS A 129 22.36 9.84 -0.86
C LYS A 129 22.35 8.91 0.35
N LYS A 130 22.47 9.45 1.58
CA LYS A 130 22.46 8.66 2.80
C LYS A 130 21.06 8.13 3.09
N ALA A 131 20.03 8.95 2.90
CA ALA A 131 18.64 8.54 3.04
C ALA A 131 18.29 7.45 2.03
N VAL A 132 18.65 7.63 0.75
CA VAL A 132 18.46 6.61 -0.31
C VAL A 132 19.14 5.30 0.08
N GLN A 133 20.40 5.34 0.54
CA GLN A 133 21.15 4.13 0.91
C GLN A 133 20.53 3.39 2.10
N ILE A 134 20.00 4.11 3.11
CA ILE A 134 19.30 3.50 4.25
C ILE A 134 18.06 2.73 3.78
N LEU A 135 17.27 3.33 2.90
CA LEU A 135 16.05 2.71 2.38
C LEU A 135 16.36 1.54 1.45
N GLU A 136 17.32 1.69 0.55
CA GLU A 136 17.76 0.63 -0.35
C GLU A 136 18.23 -0.59 0.46
N ASN A 137 19.11 -0.39 1.43
CA ASN A 137 19.62 -1.47 2.27
C ASN A 137 18.49 -2.16 3.04
N TYR A 138 17.58 -1.40 3.63
CA TYR A 138 16.44 -1.95 4.36
C TYR A 138 15.58 -2.85 3.47
N LEU A 139 15.19 -2.37 2.28
CA LEU A 139 14.34 -3.10 1.36
C LEU A 139 15.05 -4.33 0.75
N ILE A 140 16.37 -4.26 0.54
CA ILE A 140 17.16 -5.39 0.06
C ILE A 140 17.30 -6.47 1.14
N GLU A 141 17.61 -6.09 2.37
CA GLU A 141 17.86 -7.02 3.48
C GLU A 141 16.60 -7.74 3.96
N ALA A 142 15.41 -7.13 3.83
CA ALA A 142 14.15 -7.76 4.21
C ALA A 142 13.91 -9.05 3.41
N VAL A 143 13.79 -10.18 4.09
CA VAL A 143 13.56 -11.50 3.45
C VAL A 143 12.19 -11.56 2.77
N PHE A 144 11.18 -10.98 3.40
CA PHE A 144 9.83 -10.78 2.85
C PHE A 144 9.35 -9.37 3.17
N TRP A 145 8.44 -8.87 2.35
CA TRP A 145 7.84 -7.55 2.56
C TRP A 145 6.48 -7.65 3.23
N THR A 146 6.22 -6.71 4.12
CA THR A 146 4.90 -6.40 4.67
C THR A 146 4.19 -5.38 3.77
N LEU A 147 2.91 -5.11 4.03
CA LEU A 147 2.19 -4.05 3.32
C LEU A 147 2.81 -2.66 3.52
N GLN A 148 3.39 -2.42 4.69
CA GLN A 148 4.11 -1.18 4.99
C GLN A 148 5.39 -1.05 4.16
N ASP A 149 6.11 -2.16 3.95
CA ASP A 149 7.31 -2.17 3.09
C ASP A 149 6.95 -1.93 1.62
N ILE A 150 5.82 -2.47 1.16
CA ILE A 150 5.31 -2.22 -0.19
C ILE A 150 4.93 -0.75 -0.34
N PHE A 151 4.21 -0.19 0.63
CA PHE A 151 3.85 1.23 0.62
C PHE A 151 5.11 2.11 0.60
N LEU A 152 6.09 1.82 1.47
CA LEU A 152 7.36 2.52 1.50
C LEU A 152 8.10 2.43 0.17
N PHE A 153 8.21 1.22 -0.41
CA PHE A 153 8.84 1.03 -1.71
C PHE A 153 8.16 1.86 -2.80
N THR A 154 6.84 1.81 -2.89
CA THR A 154 6.07 2.54 -3.91
C THR A 154 6.32 4.04 -3.84
N ARG A 155 6.39 4.60 -2.63
CA ARG A 155 6.67 6.03 -2.42
C ARG A 155 8.11 6.41 -2.75
N MET A 156 9.06 5.49 -2.49
CA MET A 156 10.49 5.77 -2.55
C MET A 156 11.17 5.28 -3.83
N MET A 157 10.46 4.53 -4.68
CA MET A 157 11.08 3.88 -5.84
C MET A 157 11.74 4.86 -6.83
N HIS A 158 11.23 6.09 -6.95
CA HIS A 158 11.80 7.11 -7.82
C HIS A 158 13.21 7.53 -7.39
N TYR A 159 13.53 7.42 -6.10
CA TYR A 159 14.85 7.75 -5.55
C TYR A 159 15.81 6.56 -5.57
N LEU A 160 15.28 5.33 -5.70
CA LEU A 160 16.09 4.12 -5.70
C LEU A 160 16.79 3.94 -7.05
N PRO A 161 18.04 3.44 -7.07
CA PRO A 161 18.73 3.14 -8.32
C PRO A 161 17.94 2.15 -9.18
N LEU A 162 17.89 2.39 -10.49
CA LEU A 162 17.16 1.51 -11.43
C LEU A 162 17.59 0.04 -11.29
N LYS A 163 18.88 -0.21 -11.15
CA LYS A 163 19.45 -1.55 -10.91
C LYS A 163 18.88 -2.27 -9.67
N SER A 164 18.37 -1.55 -8.70
CA SER A 164 17.74 -2.11 -7.50
C SER A 164 16.24 -2.34 -7.67
N ARG A 165 15.60 -1.62 -8.61
CA ARG A 165 14.16 -1.71 -8.91
C ARG A 165 13.83 -2.81 -9.88
N VAL A 166 14.53 -2.85 -11.01
CA VAL A 166 14.30 -3.80 -12.10
C VAL A 166 15.10 -5.08 -11.89
N PRO A 167 14.54 -6.26 -12.15
CA PRO A 167 15.32 -7.49 -12.20
C PRO A 167 16.42 -7.35 -13.25
N PHE A 168 17.68 -7.36 -12.82
CA PHE A 168 18.78 -7.38 -13.77
C PHE A 168 18.66 -8.62 -14.64
N TYR A 169 18.49 -8.37 -15.93
CA TYR A 169 18.51 -9.31 -17.02
C TYR A 169 19.35 -10.55 -16.76
N TYR A 170 18.74 -11.71 -16.83
CA TYR A 170 19.25 -13.03 -17.19
C TYR A 170 20.59 -13.55 -16.63
N LYS A 171 21.41 -12.78 -15.93
CA LYS A 171 22.78 -13.21 -15.56
C LYS A 171 23.19 -13.14 -14.09
N LEU A 172 22.37 -12.63 -13.15
CA LEU A 172 22.76 -12.54 -11.74
C LEU A 172 21.78 -13.23 -10.81
N LYS A 173 22.07 -14.50 -10.51
CA LYS A 173 21.36 -15.37 -9.56
C LYS A 173 21.40 -14.91 -8.08
N SER A 174 21.92 -13.74 -7.71
CA SER A 174 22.26 -13.45 -6.32
C SER A 174 21.59 -12.21 -5.68
N ARG A 175 20.79 -11.44 -6.38
CA ARG A 175 20.01 -10.34 -5.76
C ARG A 175 18.58 -10.37 -6.27
N VAL A 176 17.66 -10.75 -5.39
CA VAL A 176 16.22 -10.74 -5.68
C VAL A 176 15.79 -9.28 -5.86
N PRO A 177 15.38 -8.86 -7.05
CA PRO A 177 14.93 -7.49 -7.33
C PRO A 177 13.68 -7.15 -6.52
N PHE A 178 13.45 -5.88 -6.25
CA PHE A 178 12.29 -5.41 -5.47
C PHE A 178 10.96 -5.88 -6.04
N TYR A 179 10.82 -5.89 -7.37
CA TYR A 179 9.59 -6.36 -8.01
C TYR A 179 9.30 -7.84 -7.76
N TYR A 180 10.31 -8.70 -7.68
CA TYR A 180 10.10 -10.10 -7.28
C TYR A 180 9.65 -10.22 -5.83
N LYS A 181 10.17 -9.38 -4.93
CA LYS A 181 9.68 -9.35 -3.54
C LYS A 181 8.23 -8.91 -3.48
N LEU A 182 7.86 -7.90 -4.28
CA LEU A 182 6.48 -7.49 -4.42
C LEU A 182 5.60 -8.63 -4.93
N LEU A 183 5.97 -9.28 -6.04
CA LEU A 183 5.21 -10.38 -6.62
C LEU A 183 5.03 -11.56 -5.66
N ASN A 184 6.09 -11.95 -4.94
CA ASN A 184 5.99 -12.97 -3.90
C ASN A 184 5.09 -12.57 -2.72
N THR A 185 4.91 -11.28 -2.51
CA THR A 185 4.04 -10.74 -1.46
C THR A 185 2.58 -10.68 -1.91
N LEU A 186 2.31 -10.57 -3.22
CA LEU A 186 0.97 -10.58 -3.79
C LEU A 186 0.17 -11.80 -3.36
N ASP A 187 0.74 -13.00 -3.49
CA ASP A 187 0.04 -14.25 -3.13
C ASP A 187 -0.31 -14.32 -1.65
N ARG A 188 0.46 -13.68 -0.79
CA ARG A 188 0.21 -13.62 0.66
C ARG A 188 -0.97 -12.73 1.02
N TYR A 189 -1.13 -11.59 0.35
CA TYR A 189 -2.09 -10.55 0.72
C TYR A 189 -3.29 -10.44 -0.24
N ARG A 190 -3.33 -11.20 -1.34
CA ARG A 190 -4.41 -11.11 -2.34
C ARG A 190 -5.81 -11.32 -1.76
N HIS A 191 -5.95 -12.17 -0.73
CA HIS A 191 -7.22 -12.42 -0.06
C HIS A 191 -7.56 -11.43 1.06
N PHE A 192 -6.66 -10.48 1.34
CA PHE A 192 -6.85 -9.43 2.34
C PHE A 192 -7.23 -8.13 1.63
N GLU A 193 -8.45 -7.65 1.83
CA GLU A 193 -9.02 -6.52 1.08
C GLU A 193 -8.15 -5.25 1.13
N ARG A 194 -7.72 -4.85 2.33
CA ARG A 194 -6.80 -3.71 2.49
C ARG A 194 -5.46 -3.96 1.80
N GLY A 195 -4.98 -5.20 1.80
CA GLY A 195 -3.78 -5.62 1.10
C GLY A 195 -3.91 -5.48 -0.41
N ARG A 196 -5.05 -5.90 -0.98
CA ARG A 196 -5.32 -5.76 -2.43
C ARG A 196 -5.24 -4.31 -2.89
N SER A 197 -5.86 -3.38 -2.16
CA SER A 197 -5.84 -1.96 -2.51
C SER A 197 -4.41 -1.38 -2.53
N ILE A 198 -3.58 -1.74 -1.54
CA ILE A 198 -2.18 -1.32 -1.47
C ILE A 198 -1.38 -1.92 -2.64
N LEU A 199 -1.57 -3.21 -2.91
CA LEU A 199 -0.88 -3.91 -4.00
C LEU A 199 -1.28 -3.37 -5.37
N GLN A 200 -2.56 -3.10 -5.60
CA GLN A 200 -3.07 -2.48 -6.81
C GLN A 200 -2.42 -1.11 -7.04
N SER A 201 -2.38 -0.27 -6.01
CA SER A 201 -1.74 1.05 -6.09
C SER A 201 -0.25 0.92 -6.37
N ALA A 202 0.43 -0.05 -5.75
CA ALA A 202 1.85 -0.30 -5.98
C ALA A 202 2.14 -0.74 -7.41
N LEU A 203 1.36 -1.68 -7.95
CA LEU A 203 1.51 -2.14 -9.34
C LEU A 203 1.24 -1.01 -10.33
N ALA A 204 0.19 -0.20 -10.12
CA ALA A 204 -0.10 0.96 -10.94
C ALA A 204 1.09 1.94 -10.95
N SER A 205 1.59 2.36 -9.79
CA SER A 205 2.73 3.28 -9.69
C SER A 205 4.00 2.74 -10.36
N ILE A 206 4.23 1.42 -10.32
CA ILE A 206 5.37 0.79 -11.01
C ILE A 206 5.18 0.86 -12.52
N MET A 207 3.98 0.59 -13.02
CA MET A 207 3.69 0.67 -14.46
C MET A 207 3.76 2.10 -14.97
N ASP A 208 3.30 3.07 -14.17
CA ASP A 208 3.45 4.50 -14.49
C ASP A 208 4.94 4.90 -14.60
N ASP A 209 5.81 4.41 -13.69
CA ASP A 209 7.28 4.62 -13.75
C ASP A 209 7.90 3.99 -15.02
N PHE A 210 7.40 2.83 -15.46
CA PHE A 210 7.84 2.19 -16.72
C PHE A 210 7.42 2.99 -17.95
N ILE A 211 6.19 3.52 -17.98
CA ILE A 211 5.71 4.38 -19.06
C ILE A 211 6.57 5.64 -19.15
N GLU A 212 6.81 6.30 -18.01
CA GLU A 212 7.64 7.52 -17.96
C GLU A 212 9.05 7.29 -18.51
N LYS A 213 9.63 6.10 -18.27
CA LYS A 213 10.97 5.70 -18.71
C LYS A 213 11.04 4.99 -20.05
N ASN A 214 9.89 4.77 -20.67
CA ASN A 214 9.76 4.00 -21.90
C ASN A 214 10.26 2.54 -21.79
N GLU A 215 10.02 1.90 -20.63
CA GLU A 215 10.45 0.54 -20.30
C GLU A 215 9.24 -0.42 -20.28
N ILE A 216 8.40 -0.36 -21.31
CA ILE A 216 7.11 -1.08 -21.38
C ILE A 216 7.24 -2.60 -21.41
N GLU A 217 8.38 -3.13 -21.82
CA GLU A 217 8.67 -4.58 -21.90
C GLU A 217 8.48 -5.32 -20.55
N TYR A 218 8.53 -4.58 -19.42
CA TYR A 218 8.33 -5.15 -18.07
C TYR A 218 6.87 -5.13 -17.61
N MET A 219 6.01 -4.44 -18.34
CA MET A 219 4.63 -4.19 -17.89
C MET A 219 3.77 -5.45 -17.94
N GLU A 220 4.00 -6.37 -18.88
CA GLU A 220 3.15 -7.55 -19.04
C GLU A 220 3.07 -8.41 -17.77
N LEU A 221 4.19 -8.59 -17.06
CA LEU A 221 4.20 -9.33 -15.80
C LEU A 221 3.40 -8.61 -14.70
N MET A 222 3.45 -7.28 -14.66
CA MET A 222 2.71 -6.45 -13.69
C MET A 222 1.22 -6.47 -14.01
N ILE A 223 0.85 -6.41 -15.31
CA ILE A 223 -0.54 -6.52 -15.77
C ILE A 223 -1.15 -7.87 -15.35
N LYS A 224 -0.46 -8.98 -15.61
CA LYS A 224 -0.90 -10.32 -15.18
C LYS A 224 -1.09 -10.41 -13.66
N SER A 225 -0.24 -9.73 -12.90
CA SER A 225 -0.37 -9.67 -11.45
C SER A 225 -1.56 -8.84 -10.99
N LEU A 226 -1.84 -7.74 -11.68
CA LEU A 226 -3.01 -6.90 -11.43
C LEU A 226 -4.32 -7.62 -11.79
N GLU A 227 -4.33 -8.37 -12.88
CA GLU A 227 -5.44 -9.25 -13.27
C GLU A 227 -5.76 -10.27 -12.17
N LYS A 228 -4.73 -10.97 -11.68
CA LYS A 228 -4.87 -11.96 -10.63
C LYS A 228 -5.46 -11.36 -9.34
N ILE A 229 -5.10 -10.12 -8.98
CA ILE A 229 -5.71 -9.39 -7.86
C ILE A 229 -7.18 -9.08 -8.16
N SER A 230 -7.52 -8.77 -9.41
CA SER A 230 -8.88 -8.39 -9.82
C SER A 230 -9.85 -9.55 -9.94
N GLU A 231 -9.36 -10.78 -10.14
CA GLU A 231 -10.18 -12.00 -10.24
C GLU A 231 -10.84 -12.35 -8.90
N ASP A 232 -10.15 -12.10 -7.78
CA ASP A 232 -10.60 -12.42 -6.44
C ASP A 232 -11.64 -11.42 -5.87
N CYS A 233 -12.03 -10.38 -6.63
CA CYS A 233 -12.99 -9.37 -6.20
C CYS A 233 -13.66 -8.66 -7.38
N ASP A 234 -14.77 -7.95 -7.12
CA ASP A 234 -15.44 -7.07 -8.09
C ASP A 234 -14.61 -5.81 -8.41
N GLY A 235 -13.31 -6.00 -8.65
CA GLY A 235 -12.33 -4.94 -8.84
C GLY A 235 -12.48 -4.20 -10.17
N THR A 236 -13.60 -3.50 -10.38
CA THR A 236 -13.85 -2.71 -11.58
C THR A 236 -12.70 -1.78 -11.92
N TYR A 237 -12.16 -1.10 -10.90
CA TYR A 237 -11.03 -0.19 -11.11
C TYR A 237 -9.76 -0.92 -11.58
N SER A 238 -9.42 -2.09 -11.01
CA SER A 238 -8.29 -2.91 -11.49
C SER A 238 -8.45 -3.35 -12.94
N LYS A 239 -9.67 -3.69 -13.35
CA LYS A 239 -9.96 -4.09 -14.75
C LYS A 239 -9.77 -2.92 -15.74
N ILE A 240 -10.17 -1.71 -15.33
CA ILE A 240 -9.93 -0.49 -16.12
C ILE A 240 -8.43 -0.22 -16.25
N LEU A 241 -7.67 -0.36 -15.14
CA LEU A 241 -6.23 -0.23 -15.17
C LEU A 241 -5.57 -1.26 -16.09
N CYS A 242 -5.99 -2.53 -16.03
CA CYS A 242 -5.49 -3.57 -16.93
C CYS A 242 -5.73 -3.20 -18.40
N MET A 243 -6.92 -2.69 -18.73
CA MET A 243 -7.24 -2.22 -20.07
C MET A 243 -6.29 -1.09 -20.49
N TYR A 244 -6.14 -0.07 -19.66
CA TYR A 244 -5.25 1.06 -19.94
C TYR A 244 -3.81 0.61 -20.22
N TYR A 245 -3.23 -0.19 -19.31
CA TYR A 245 -1.83 -0.61 -19.43
C TYR A 245 -1.60 -1.60 -20.58
N ARG A 246 -2.56 -2.45 -20.91
CA ARG A 246 -2.50 -3.28 -22.14
C ARG A 246 -2.49 -2.42 -23.38
N GLY A 247 -3.34 -1.39 -23.43
CA GLY A 247 -3.35 -0.44 -24.52
C GLY A 247 -1.99 0.24 -24.72
N ILE A 248 -1.32 0.63 -23.64
CA ILE A 248 0.05 1.19 -23.66
C ILE A 248 1.05 0.18 -24.23
N VAL A 249 1.02 -1.08 -23.80
CA VAL A 249 1.92 -2.13 -24.31
C VAL A 249 1.71 -2.35 -25.80
N ARG A 250 0.46 -2.55 -26.23
CA ARG A 250 0.10 -2.73 -27.65
C ARG A 250 0.56 -1.55 -28.50
N TRP A 251 0.29 -0.35 -28.02
CA TRP A 251 0.73 0.88 -28.72
C TRP A 251 2.24 0.89 -28.91
N GLY A 252 3.00 0.55 -27.88
CA GLY A 252 4.46 0.50 -27.91
C GLY A 252 5.02 -0.63 -28.77
N GLU A 253 4.29 -1.73 -28.95
CA GLU A 253 4.63 -2.86 -29.86
C GLU A 253 4.30 -2.58 -31.33
N GLY A 254 3.71 -1.41 -31.64
CA GLY A 254 3.40 -0.97 -32.98
C GLY A 254 1.95 -1.10 -33.40
N GLU A 255 1.07 -1.64 -32.54
CA GLU A 255 -0.39 -1.68 -32.72
C GLU A 255 -1.02 -0.36 -32.26
N GLU A 256 -0.55 0.79 -32.81
CA GLU A 256 -0.86 2.14 -32.31
C GLU A 256 -2.36 2.44 -32.30
N ARG A 257 -3.10 1.99 -33.31
CA ARG A 257 -4.52 2.24 -33.43
C ARG A 257 -5.30 1.45 -32.37
N GLU A 258 -5.08 0.15 -32.29
CA GLU A 258 -5.78 -0.75 -31.38
C GLU A 258 -5.45 -0.41 -29.92
N GLY A 259 -4.17 -0.13 -29.63
CA GLY A 259 -3.71 0.30 -28.32
C GLY A 259 -4.32 1.65 -27.94
N GLY A 260 -4.37 2.62 -28.87
CA GLY A 260 -4.98 3.92 -28.65
C GLY A 260 -6.49 3.83 -28.35
N GLU A 261 -7.24 3.03 -29.12
CA GLU A 261 -8.68 2.81 -28.89
C GLU A 261 -8.93 2.19 -27.49
N GLU A 262 -8.09 1.25 -27.05
CA GLU A 262 -8.20 0.60 -25.73
C GLU A 262 -7.91 1.59 -24.57
N ILE A 263 -6.90 2.46 -24.74
CA ILE A 263 -6.57 3.52 -23.78
C ILE A 263 -7.71 4.54 -23.65
N GLU A 264 -8.22 5.03 -24.80
CA GLU A 264 -9.31 6.00 -24.82
C GLU A 264 -10.58 5.45 -24.17
N GLN A 265 -10.88 4.18 -24.40
CA GLN A 265 -12.01 3.49 -23.77
C GLN A 265 -11.81 3.41 -22.25
N ALA A 266 -10.63 3.05 -21.74
CA ALA A 266 -10.35 3.00 -20.32
C ALA A 266 -10.52 4.38 -19.67
N VAL A 267 -10.00 5.44 -20.29
CA VAL A 267 -10.12 6.83 -19.83
C VAL A 267 -11.60 7.28 -19.84
N ALA A 268 -12.37 6.94 -20.88
CA ALA A 268 -13.79 7.25 -20.95
C ALA A 268 -14.58 6.57 -19.81
N ILE A 269 -14.28 5.32 -19.47
CA ILE A 269 -14.91 4.61 -18.36
C ILE A 269 -14.57 5.31 -17.03
N LEU A 270 -13.32 5.72 -16.80
CA LEU A 270 -12.94 6.46 -15.59
C LEU A 270 -13.75 7.76 -15.45
N ARG A 271 -13.95 8.52 -16.53
CA ARG A 271 -14.79 9.72 -16.53
C ARG A 271 -16.25 9.39 -16.21
N ALA A 272 -16.80 8.37 -16.86
CA ALA A 272 -18.18 7.94 -16.63
C ALA A 272 -18.45 7.52 -15.19
N LEU A 273 -17.42 7.01 -14.49
CA LEU A 273 -17.47 6.64 -13.06
C LEU A 273 -17.16 7.80 -12.12
N GLY A 274 -16.90 9.01 -12.61
CA GLY A 274 -16.60 10.19 -11.81
C GLY A 274 -15.13 10.30 -11.35
N TYR A 275 -14.21 9.49 -11.89
CA TYR A 275 -12.78 9.57 -11.60
C TYR A 275 -12.05 10.59 -12.50
N GLU A 276 -12.57 11.83 -12.59
CA GLU A 276 -12.11 12.83 -13.55
C GLU A 276 -10.61 13.15 -13.42
N ASN A 277 -10.11 13.34 -12.19
CA ASN A 277 -8.69 13.62 -11.97
C ASN A 277 -7.79 12.48 -12.48
N LYS A 278 -8.19 11.24 -12.26
CA LYS A 278 -7.44 10.07 -12.75
C LYS A 278 -7.54 9.93 -14.28
N ALA A 279 -8.68 10.23 -14.86
CA ALA A 279 -8.84 10.24 -16.31
C ALA A 279 -7.91 11.25 -16.97
N ILE A 280 -7.81 12.47 -16.42
CA ILE A 280 -6.89 13.51 -16.90
C ILE A 280 -5.42 13.08 -16.76
N GLU A 281 -5.07 12.48 -15.62
CA GLU A 281 -3.71 11.98 -15.34
C GLU A 281 -3.28 10.93 -16.39
N TYR A 282 -4.11 9.91 -16.61
CA TYR A 282 -3.83 8.84 -17.58
C TYR A 282 -3.84 9.32 -19.04
N GLU A 283 -4.73 10.22 -19.38
CA GLU A 283 -4.74 10.83 -20.72
C GLU A 283 -3.48 11.64 -20.98
N THR A 284 -3.01 12.39 -20.00
CA THR A 284 -1.77 13.19 -20.07
C THR A 284 -0.56 12.27 -20.22
N MET A 285 -0.48 11.21 -19.41
CA MET A 285 0.59 10.22 -19.47
C MET A 285 0.67 9.54 -20.84
N TYR A 286 -0.47 9.13 -21.39
CA TYR A 286 -0.53 8.55 -22.74
C TYR A 286 -0.04 9.51 -23.81
N ARG A 287 -0.48 10.77 -23.80
CA ARG A 287 -0.05 11.77 -24.76
C ARG A 287 1.46 12.02 -24.72
N GLU A 288 2.04 12.06 -23.52
CA GLU A 288 3.48 12.20 -23.34
C GLU A 288 4.25 10.98 -23.83
N PHE A 289 3.75 9.78 -23.52
CA PHE A 289 4.32 8.52 -24.00
C PHE A 289 4.30 8.43 -25.53
N ALA A 290 3.16 8.72 -26.16
CA ALA A 290 3.02 8.70 -27.61
C ALA A 290 3.93 9.72 -28.29
N ARG A 291 4.04 10.95 -27.73
CA ARG A 291 4.95 11.97 -28.25
C ARG A 291 6.40 11.51 -28.19
N LYS A 292 6.88 11.01 -27.04
CA LYS A 292 8.25 10.54 -26.88
C LYS A 292 8.61 9.45 -27.90
N ASN A 293 7.71 8.49 -28.11
CA ASN A 293 7.95 7.40 -29.06
C ASN A 293 7.92 7.85 -30.52
N ASN A 294 7.05 8.81 -30.88
CA ASN A 294 7.04 9.39 -32.24
C ASN A 294 8.31 10.19 -32.51
N ASP A 295 8.83 10.95 -31.53
CA ASP A 295 10.09 11.67 -31.64
C ASP A 295 11.27 10.70 -31.87
N ILE A 296 11.30 9.56 -31.18
CA ILE A 296 12.32 8.51 -31.37
C ILE A 296 12.26 7.92 -32.80
N LYS A 297 11.06 7.59 -33.28
CA LYS A 297 10.84 7.06 -34.66
C LYS A 297 11.25 8.00 -35.76
N MET A 298 11.23 9.33 -35.51
CA MET A 298 11.67 10.34 -36.48
C MET A 298 13.21 10.52 -36.49
N MET A 299 13.92 10.00 -35.51
CA MET A 299 15.38 10.10 -35.38
C MET A 299 16.11 8.85 -35.92
N GLU A 300 15.38 7.74 -36.10
CA GLU A 300 15.87 6.49 -36.73
C GLU A 300 15.65 6.55 -38.26
#